data_a06d8e72449d9777ddd159bde6ed1d57
#
_entry.id   a06d8e72449d9777ddd159bde6ed1d57
#
_cell.length_a   1.000
_cell.length_b   1.000
_cell.length_c   1.000
_cell.angle_alpha   90.00
_cell.angle_beta   90.00
_cell.angle_gamma   90.00
#
_symmetry.space_group_name_H-M   'P 1'
#
loop_
_entity.id
_entity.type
_entity.pdbx_description
1 polymer ?
#
loop_
_entity_poly.entity_id
_entity_poly.type
_entity_poly.pdbx_seq_one_letter_code
_entity_poly.pdbx_strand_id
1 'polypeptide(L)'
;MSSSLSPSSPPTSPSDADRADEHTRSGGATFSTGWPEPSCVLITARGDLDAANANDFVDWAMQHAAHAKRMVLDLSGIEFFGTAAFSALHTFNVRCAGARAEWVLVPGSAVLRLLRICDPDAMFPLCDDVDTAMAALRGESQRLLKLVAEPR
;
A
#
# COMPACT_ATOMS: atom_id res chain seq x y z
N MET A 1 42.12 -2.50 -2.99
CA MET A 1 41.56 -2.45 -2.78
C MET A 1 40.68 -2.12 -2.59
N SER A 2 40.56 -1.98 -2.56
CA SER A 2 39.69 -1.75 -2.33
C SER A 2 38.86 -1.34 -2.18
N SER A 3 38.78 -1.19 -2.15
CA SER A 3 37.92 -0.86 -1.93
C SER A 3 37.07 -0.63 -1.85
N SER A 4 37.00 -0.61 -1.80
CA SER A 4 36.09 -0.48 -1.74
C SER A 4 35.26 -0.08 -1.36
N LEU A 5 35.31 0.04 -1.15
CA LEU A 5 34.48 0.29 -0.69
C LEU A 5 33.62 0.70 -0.62
N SER A 6 33.30 0.75 -0.59
CA SER A 6 32.32 0.96 -0.51
C SER A 6 31.77 1.64 -0.34
N PRO A 7 31.62 2.02 -0.47
CA PRO A 7 30.94 2.73 -0.08
C PRO A 7 29.87 2.93 -0.07
N SER A 8 29.69 3.04 -0.35
CA SER A 8 28.62 3.27 -0.30
C SER A 8 28.06 3.14 0.82
N SER A 9 28.55 3.43 1.63
CA SER A 9 27.91 3.19 2.75
C SER A 9 26.66 3.87 2.78
N PRO A 10 25.61 3.21 2.97
CA PRO A 10 24.31 3.79 2.95
C PRO A 10 24.13 4.70 4.11
N PRO A 11 23.37 5.69 3.96
CA PRO A 11 23.00 6.50 5.08
C PRO A 11 22.32 5.65 6.11
N THR A 12 22.59 5.90 7.31
CA THR A 12 22.04 5.10 8.36
C THR A 12 20.62 5.47 8.66
N SER A 13 20.23 6.71 8.41
CA SER A 13 18.87 7.10 8.65
C SER A 13 18.18 7.34 7.33
N PRO A 14 16.90 7.06 7.25
CA PRO A 14 16.18 7.28 6.01
C PRO A 14 16.16 8.76 5.68
N SER A 15 16.46 9.05 4.46
CA SER A 15 16.36 10.38 3.93
C SER A 15 15.38 10.32 2.79
N ASP A 16 15.11 11.45 2.18
CA ASP A 16 14.24 11.44 1.01
C ASP A 16 14.80 10.54 -0.08
N ALA A 17 16.13 10.46 -0.20
CA ALA A 17 16.72 9.58 -1.19
C ALA A 17 16.49 8.13 -0.83
N ASP A 18 16.54 7.80 0.46
CA ASP A 18 16.30 6.44 0.89
C ASP A 18 14.84 6.05 0.75
N ARG A 19 13.96 7.02 0.71
CA ARG A 19 12.55 6.78 0.50
C ARG A 19 12.16 6.93 -0.96
N ALA A 20 13.14 6.94 -1.84
CA ALA A 20 12.84 6.97 -3.25
C ALA A 20 12.11 5.70 -3.66
N ASP A 21 11.59 5.71 -4.86
CA ASP A 21 10.83 4.59 -5.37
C ASP A 21 11.67 3.32 -5.31
N GLU A 22 11.06 2.27 -4.83
CA GLU A 22 11.64 0.95 -4.83
C GLU A 22 10.80 0.05 -5.71
N HIS A 23 11.46 -0.93 -6.31
CA HIS A 23 10.80 -1.85 -7.21
C HIS A 23 11.25 -3.26 -6.92
N THR A 24 10.34 -4.21 -7.07
CA THR A 24 10.69 -5.61 -6.99
C THR A 24 9.70 -6.39 -7.86
N ARG A 25 10.10 -7.58 -8.24
CA ARG A 25 9.29 -8.44 -9.07
C ARG A 25 9.05 -9.74 -8.33
N SER A 26 7.83 -10.24 -8.38
CA SER A 26 7.49 -11.52 -7.79
C SER A 26 6.45 -12.19 -8.67
N GLY A 27 6.80 -13.36 -9.21
CA GLY A 27 5.92 -14.07 -10.12
C GLY A 27 5.56 -13.19 -11.30
N GLY A 28 4.28 -13.07 -11.60
CA GLY A 28 3.80 -12.27 -12.71
C GLY A 28 3.53 -10.82 -12.38
N ALA A 29 4.00 -10.33 -11.23
CA ALA A 29 3.71 -8.97 -10.82
C ALA A 29 4.97 -8.19 -10.52
N THR A 30 4.86 -6.88 -10.63
CA THR A 30 5.89 -5.94 -10.24
C THR A 30 5.31 -5.05 -9.15
N PHE A 31 6.06 -4.86 -8.07
CA PHE A 31 5.66 -4.00 -6.95
C PHE A 31 6.57 -2.78 -6.92
N SER A 32 6.00 -1.64 -6.60
CA SER A 32 6.82 -0.44 -6.44
C SER A 32 6.25 0.41 -5.32
N THR A 33 7.08 1.30 -4.79
CA THR A 33 6.67 2.21 -3.73
C THR A 33 7.08 3.63 -4.09
N GLY A 34 6.30 4.57 -3.62
CA GLY A 34 6.63 5.97 -3.67
C GLY A 34 6.15 6.64 -2.40
N TRP A 35 6.69 7.81 -2.12
CA TRP A 35 6.36 8.54 -0.91
C TRP A 35 5.85 9.93 -1.28
N PRO A 36 4.56 10.04 -1.65
CA PRO A 36 4.01 11.36 -1.99
C PRO A 36 4.02 12.32 -0.82
N GLU A 37 3.99 11.80 0.41
CA GLU A 37 4.11 12.59 1.62
C GLU A 37 4.97 11.83 2.61
N PRO A 38 5.61 12.50 3.56
CA PRO A 38 6.51 11.80 4.48
C PRO A 38 5.88 10.68 5.28
N SER A 39 4.61 10.77 5.60
CA SER A 39 3.96 9.74 6.40
C SER A 39 3.01 8.88 5.59
N CYS A 40 3.01 9.02 4.26
CA CYS A 40 2.11 8.28 3.40
C CYS A 40 2.87 7.60 2.28
N VAL A 41 2.76 6.29 2.20
CA VAL A 41 3.42 5.51 1.15
C VAL A 41 2.38 5.10 0.11
N LEU A 42 2.78 5.20 -1.15
CA LEU A 42 2.00 4.70 -2.27
C LEU A 42 2.62 3.40 -2.72
N ILE A 43 1.86 2.32 -2.63
CA ILE A 43 2.32 1.00 -3.02
C ILE A 43 1.54 0.59 -4.26
N THR A 44 2.27 0.32 -5.33
CA THR A 44 1.67 -0.01 -6.62
C THR A 44 2.06 -1.43 -7.01
N ALA A 45 1.09 -2.20 -7.48
CA ALA A 45 1.36 -3.50 -8.07
C ALA A 45 0.77 -3.53 -9.47
N ARG A 46 1.49 -4.16 -10.38
CA ARG A 46 1.07 -4.30 -11.78
C ARG A 46 1.25 -5.72 -12.21
N GLY A 47 0.43 -6.16 -13.12
CA GLY A 47 0.49 -7.50 -13.66
C GLY A 47 -0.50 -8.42 -13.00
N ASP A 48 -0.06 -9.58 -12.56
CA ASP A 48 -0.94 -10.60 -12.04
C ASP A 48 -0.65 -10.87 -10.57
N LEU A 49 -1.67 -10.80 -9.74
CA LEU A 49 -1.59 -11.22 -8.34
C LEU A 49 -2.36 -12.53 -8.18
N ASP A 50 -1.64 -13.56 -7.81
CA ASP A 50 -2.22 -14.90 -7.69
C ASP A 50 -1.56 -15.61 -6.49
N ALA A 51 -1.78 -16.92 -6.40
CA ALA A 51 -1.26 -17.68 -5.26
C ALA A 51 0.27 -17.64 -5.19
N ALA A 52 0.94 -17.45 -6.33
CA ALA A 52 2.39 -17.49 -6.36
C ALA A 52 3.04 -16.28 -5.71
N ASN A 53 2.36 -15.13 -5.71
CA ASN A 53 2.99 -13.90 -5.25
C ASN A 53 2.15 -13.06 -4.30
N ALA A 54 0.95 -13.51 -3.97
CA ALA A 54 0.07 -12.70 -3.12
C ALA A 54 0.68 -12.42 -1.75
N ASN A 55 1.29 -13.43 -1.15
CA ASN A 55 1.90 -13.25 0.16
C ASN A 55 3.14 -12.35 0.09
N ASP A 56 3.88 -12.45 -1.00
CA ASP A 56 5.02 -11.55 -1.20
C ASP A 56 4.56 -10.10 -1.28
N PHE A 57 3.42 -9.87 -1.92
CA PHE A 57 2.88 -8.52 -2.00
C PHE A 57 2.51 -7.98 -0.63
N VAL A 58 1.86 -8.80 0.19
CA VAL A 58 1.50 -8.36 1.54
C VAL A 58 2.75 -8.08 2.36
N ASP A 59 3.75 -8.94 2.27
CA ASP A 59 4.99 -8.72 3.01
C ASP A 59 5.68 -7.44 2.56
N TRP A 60 5.70 -7.19 1.24
CA TRP A 60 6.25 -5.95 0.70
C TRP A 60 5.53 -4.75 1.28
N ALA A 61 4.20 -4.79 1.26
CA ALA A 61 3.41 -3.68 1.76
C ALA A 61 3.60 -3.47 3.26
N MET A 62 3.66 -4.56 4.01
CA MET A 62 3.80 -4.45 5.46
C MET A 62 5.16 -3.94 5.89
N GLN A 63 6.20 -4.17 5.09
CA GLN A 63 7.50 -3.58 5.38
C GLN A 63 7.41 -2.07 5.46
N HIS A 64 6.54 -1.48 4.65
CA HIS A 64 6.41 -0.03 4.61
C HIS A 64 5.42 0.49 5.65
N ALA A 65 4.53 -0.36 6.13
CA ALA A 65 3.59 0.04 7.17
C ALA A 65 4.29 0.43 8.46
N ALA A 66 5.48 -0.12 8.69
CA ALA A 66 6.24 0.22 9.89
C ALA A 66 6.72 1.66 9.87
N HIS A 67 6.80 2.27 8.69
CA HIS A 67 7.35 3.61 8.52
C HIS A 67 6.31 4.61 8.03
N ALA A 68 5.08 4.18 7.83
CA ALA A 68 4.03 5.04 7.30
C ALA A 68 2.78 4.86 8.13
N LYS A 69 2.11 5.95 8.40
CA LYS A 69 0.82 5.89 9.09
C LYS A 69 -0.32 5.74 8.11
N ARG A 70 -0.11 6.09 6.87
CA ARG A 70 -1.12 6.04 5.84
C ARG A 70 -0.55 5.39 4.60
N MET A 71 -1.36 4.59 3.94
CA MET A 71 -0.92 3.83 2.78
C MET A 71 -1.99 3.85 1.72
N VAL A 72 -1.57 4.00 0.48
CA VAL A 72 -2.45 3.82 -0.66
C VAL A 72 -1.96 2.61 -1.41
N LEU A 73 -2.84 1.64 -1.62
CA LEU A 73 -2.54 0.47 -2.45
C LEU A 73 -3.18 0.71 -3.82
N ASP A 74 -2.33 0.90 -4.80
CA ASP A 74 -2.80 1.12 -6.17
C ASP A 74 -2.68 -0.18 -6.96
N LEU A 75 -3.79 -0.84 -7.13
CA LEU A 75 -3.87 -2.08 -7.88
C LEU A 75 -4.55 -1.88 -9.24
N SER A 76 -4.63 -0.62 -9.69
CA SER A 76 -5.32 -0.34 -10.95
C SER A 76 -4.59 -0.93 -12.15
N GLY A 77 -3.31 -1.23 -12.02
CA GLY A 77 -2.55 -1.87 -13.10
C GLY A 77 -2.55 -3.40 -13.05
N ILE A 78 -3.29 -3.98 -12.13
CA ILE A 78 -3.39 -5.43 -12.03
C ILE A 78 -4.31 -5.94 -13.14
N GLU A 79 -3.85 -6.94 -13.86
CA GLU A 79 -4.60 -7.54 -14.95
C GLU A 79 -5.33 -8.81 -14.53
N PHE A 80 -4.76 -9.57 -13.60
CA PHE A 80 -5.41 -10.73 -13.02
C PHE A 80 -5.30 -10.65 -11.51
N PHE A 81 -6.43 -10.85 -10.84
CA PHE A 81 -6.50 -10.81 -9.38
C PHE A 81 -7.25 -12.04 -8.91
N GLY A 82 -6.53 -13.01 -8.37
CA GLY A 82 -7.11 -14.28 -7.98
C GLY A 82 -7.64 -14.27 -6.56
N THR A 83 -8.30 -15.36 -6.18
CA THR A 83 -8.86 -15.47 -4.83
C THR A 83 -7.79 -15.50 -3.77
N ALA A 84 -6.61 -16.06 -4.09
CA ALA A 84 -5.49 -16.01 -3.14
C ALA A 84 -5.05 -14.58 -2.87
N ALA A 85 -5.13 -13.73 -3.89
CA ALA A 85 -4.80 -12.30 -3.70
C ALA A 85 -5.85 -11.62 -2.85
N PHE A 86 -7.10 -11.98 -3.00
CA PHE A 86 -8.15 -11.45 -2.13
C PHE A 86 -7.89 -11.83 -0.67
N SER A 87 -7.55 -13.09 -0.43
CA SER A 87 -7.26 -13.54 0.93
C SER A 87 -6.07 -12.79 1.51
N ALA A 88 -5.04 -12.57 0.69
CA ALA A 88 -3.88 -11.83 1.14
C ALA A 88 -4.23 -10.39 1.47
N LEU A 89 -5.11 -9.79 0.68
CA LEU A 89 -5.55 -8.42 0.94
C LEU A 89 -6.34 -8.34 2.23
N HIS A 90 -7.13 -9.35 2.51
CA HIS A 90 -7.86 -9.43 3.77
C HIS A 90 -6.88 -9.51 4.95
N THR A 91 -5.84 -10.32 4.81
CA THR A 91 -4.79 -10.40 5.82
C THR A 91 -4.11 -9.06 6.01
N PHE A 92 -3.83 -8.38 4.91
CA PHE A 92 -3.24 -7.05 4.98
C PHE A 92 -4.12 -6.08 5.76
N ASN A 93 -5.42 -6.13 5.49
CA ASN A 93 -6.37 -5.27 6.20
C ASN A 93 -6.32 -5.50 7.71
N VAL A 94 -6.30 -6.76 8.11
CA VAL A 94 -6.24 -7.10 9.54
C VAL A 94 -4.92 -6.64 10.15
N ARG A 95 -3.82 -6.84 9.43
CA ARG A 95 -2.51 -6.45 9.95
C ARG A 95 -2.37 -4.94 10.06
N CYS A 96 -2.95 -4.19 9.12
CA CYS A 96 -2.95 -2.75 9.20
C CYS A 96 -3.73 -2.25 10.41
N ALA A 97 -4.85 -2.89 10.71
CA ALA A 97 -5.61 -2.52 11.89
C ALA A 97 -4.79 -2.73 13.16
N GLY A 98 -4.06 -3.84 13.22
CA GLY A 98 -3.19 -4.11 14.37
C GLY A 98 -2.04 -3.13 14.49
N ALA A 99 -1.55 -2.62 13.37
CA ALA A 99 -0.46 -1.66 13.35
C ALA A 99 -0.95 -0.22 13.43
N ARG A 100 -2.25 -0.01 13.46
CA ARG A 100 -2.88 1.31 13.49
C ARG A 100 -2.51 2.12 12.26
N ALA A 101 -2.39 1.46 11.14
CA ALA A 101 -2.12 2.11 9.86
C ALA A 101 -3.43 2.27 9.11
N GLU A 102 -3.65 3.45 8.56
CA GLU A 102 -4.80 3.69 7.69
C GLU A 102 -4.41 3.37 6.26
N TRP A 103 -5.33 2.84 5.50
CA TRP A 103 -5.03 2.53 4.10
C TRP A 103 -6.28 2.65 3.25
N VAL A 104 -6.04 2.86 1.96
CA VAL A 104 -7.10 2.95 0.97
C VAL A 104 -6.66 2.17 -0.26
N LEU A 105 -7.61 1.53 -0.91
CA LEU A 105 -7.37 0.71 -2.07
C LEU A 105 -7.89 1.41 -3.32
N VAL A 106 -7.03 1.47 -4.35
CA VAL A 106 -7.44 1.88 -5.69
C VAL A 106 -7.47 0.62 -6.53
N PRO A 107 -8.67 0.02 -6.75
CA PRO A 107 -8.70 -1.36 -7.22
C PRO A 107 -8.46 -1.55 -8.71
N GLY A 108 -8.95 -0.66 -9.56
CA GLY A 108 -8.96 -0.95 -10.97
C GLY A 108 -10.02 -2.00 -11.31
N SER A 109 -10.12 -2.36 -12.59
CA SER A 109 -11.24 -3.19 -13.04
C SER A 109 -11.11 -4.65 -12.64
N ALA A 110 -9.92 -5.22 -12.74
CA ALA A 110 -9.75 -6.65 -12.43
C ALA A 110 -10.01 -6.92 -10.96
N VAL A 111 -9.47 -6.07 -10.09
CA VAL A 111 -9.66 -6.23 -8.65
C VAL A 111 -11.10 -5.96 -8.27
N LEU A 112 -11.69 -4.91 -8.83
CA LEU A 112 -13.07 -4.56 -8.49
C LEU A 112 -14.03 -5.67 -8.88
N ARG A 113 -13.78 -6.33 -10.02
CA ARG A 113 -14.63 -7.44 -10.44
C ARG A 113 -14.64 -8.55 -9.41
N LEU A 114 -13.47 -8.91 -8.89
CA LEU A 114 -13.41 -9.96 -7.88
C LEU A 114 -14.01 -9.51 -6.55
N LEU A 115 -13.79 -8.24 -6.18
CA LEU A 115 -14.33 -7.73 -4.93
C LEU A 115 -15.85 -7.75 -4.91
N ARG A 116 -16.48 -7.53 -6.05
CA ARG A 116 -17.95 -7.58 -6.10
C ARG A 116 -18.49 -8.95 -5.75
N ILE A 117 -17.68 -9.97 -5.97
CA ILE A 117 -18.07 -11.36 -5.67
C ILE A 117 -17.66 -11.72 -4.25
N CYS A 118 -16.43 -11.42 -3.88
CA CYS A 118 -15.85 -11.89 -2.63
C CYS A 118 -16.07 -10.94 -1.46
N ASP A 119 -16.36 -9.67 -1.74
CA ASP A 119 -16.50 -8.65 -0.69
C ASP A 119 -17.79 -7.87 -0.90
N PRO A 120 -18.95 -8.56 -0.89
CA PRO A 120 -20.22 -7.89 -1.17
C PRO A 120 -20.56 -6.81 -0.14
N ASP A 121 -20.01 -6.91 1.06
CA ASP A 121 -20.27 -5.94 2.12
C ASP A 121 -19.30 -4.76 2.08
N ALA A 122 -18.42 -4.72 1.08
CA ALA A 122 -17.51 -3.60 0.86
C ALA A 122 -16.69 -3.29 2.10
N MET A 123 -16.00 -4.29 2.60
CA MET A 123 -15.21 -4.14 3.83
C MET A 123 -13.93 -3.35 3.60
N PHE A 124 -13.44 -3.27 2.36
CA PHE A 124 -12.21 -2.55 2.08
C PHE A 124 -12.50 -1.09 1.74
N PRO A 125 -11.64 -0.17 2.17
CA PRO A 125 -11.82 1.24 1.83
C PRO A 125 -11.37 1.50 0.40
N LEU A 126 -12.29 1.80 -0.50
CA LEU A 126 -12.03 1.94 -1.92
C LEU A 126 -12.07 3.40 -2.35
N CYS A 127 -11.20 3.75 -3.29
CA CYS A 127 -11.25 5.01 -4.00
C CYS A 127 -11.01 4.77 -5.48
N ASP A 128 -11.42 5.73 -6.30
CA ASP A 128 -11.31 5.56 -7.75
C ASP A 128 -9.91 5.78 -8.26
N ASP A 129 -9.14 6.65 -7.63
CA ASP A 129 -7.78 6.95 -8.08
C ASP A 129 -6.92 7.37 -6.90
N VAL A 130 -5.62 7.50 -7.18
CA VAL A 130 -4.65 7.80 -6.14
C VAL A 130 -4.88 9.17 -5.52
N ASP A 131 -5.19 10.16 -6.33
CA ASP A 131 -5.40 11.51 -5.80
C ASP A 131 -6.58 11.55 -4.84
N THR A 132 -7.67 10.87 -5.19
CA THR A 132 -8.83 10.77 -4.32
C THR A 132 -8.48 10.01 -3.04
N ALA A 133 -7.69 8.96 -3.16
CA ALA A 133 -7.27 8.18 -2.00
C ALA A 133 -6.43 9.02 -1.05
N MET A 134 -5.50 9.80 -1.59
CA MET A 134 -4.67 10.68 -0.78
C MET A 134 -5.53 11.72 -0.05
N ALA A 135 -6.48 12.29 -0.77
CA ALA A 135 -7.36 13.28 -0.17
C ALA A 135 -8.23 12.66 0.93
N ALA A 136 -8.70 11.44 0.71
CA ALA A 136 -9.52 10.75 1.71
C ALA A 136 -8.74 10.51 3.00
N LEU A 137 -7.49 10.08 2.87
CA LEU A 137 -6.66 9.84 4.04
C LEU A 137 -6.38 11.13 4.81
N ARG A 138 -6.11 12.22 4.09
CA ARG A 138 -5.91 13.51 4.74
C ARG A 138 -7.20 14.00 5.38
N GLY A 139 -8.32 13.84 4.69
CA GLY A 139 -9.60 14.29 5.20
C GLY A 139 -10.04 13.54 6.42
N GLU A 140 -9.76 12.25 6.47
CA GLU A 140 -10.11 11.45 7.64
C GLU A 140 -9.36 11.94 8.87
N SER A 141 -8.05 12.19 8.72
CA SER A 141 -7.26 12.69 9.83
C SER A 141 -7.75 14.05 10.30
N GLN A 142 -8.08 14.93 9.36
CA GLN A 142 -8.58 16.25 9.70
C GLN A 142 -9.93 16.17 10.39
N ARG A 143 -10.76 15.25 9.96
CA ARG A 143 -12.08 15.08 10.56
C ARG A 143 -11.97 14.63 12.00
N LEU A 144 -11.06 13.72 12.29
CA LEU A 144 -10.86 13.26 13.66
C LEU A 144 -10.34 14.37 14.55
N LEU A 145 -9.41 15.18 14.04
CA LEU A 145 -8.91 16.32 14.79
C LEU A 145 -10.02 17.32 15.09
N LYS A 146 -10.88 17.53 14.11
CA LYS A 146 -11.97 18.47 14.27
C LYS A 146 -12.96 18.00 15.33
N LEU A 147 -13.25 16.72 15.36
CA LEU A 147 -14.17 16.17 16.35
C LEU A 147 -13.61 16.32 17.76
N VAL A 148 -12.29 16.18 17.91
CA VAL A 148 -11.67 16.36 19.21
C VAL A 148 -11.67 17.83 19.61
N ALA A 149 -11.41 18.73 18.68
CA ALA A 149 -11.28 20.14 18.96
C ALA A 149 -12.61 20.84 19.14
N GLU A 150 -13.69 20.25 18.69
CA GLU A 150 -15.01 20.88 18.74
C GLU A 150 -15.96 19.99 19.51
N PRO A 151 -15.86 20.00 20.82
CA PRO A 151 -16.75 19.19 21.62
C PRO A 151 -18.18 19.70 21.46
N ARG A 152 -19.09 18.81 21.62
CA ARG A 152 -20.49 19.14 21.45
C ARG A 152 -21.25 18.94 22.69
#